data_57f4b85515f47614b2d35263def62af5
#
_entry.id   57f4b85515f47614b2d35263def62af5
#
_cell.length_a   1.000
_cell.length_b   1.000
_cell.length_c   1.000
_cell.angle_alpha   90.00
_cell.angle_beta   90.00
_cell.angle_gamma   90.00
#
_symmetry.space_group_name_H-M   'P 1'
#
loop_
_entity.id
_entity.type
_entity.pdbx_description
1 polymer ?
#
loop_
_entity_poly.entity_id
_entity_poly.type
_entity_poly.pdbx_seq_one_letter_code
_entity_poly.pdbx_strand_id
1 'polypeptide(L)'
;MPDLSQTSPAAFNCQGGLVLNRSTFLMQPGEALELQNFEPDIEGGYRRINGFSKYVSAVVPQTSSATEKILMVATFGDFVVAARGEKIFTATAGGSSWTERDSGRTNAGTYGFERFNFDGNDKLIVVDGANAPTVFNTSMSATDVAPSSTGTGEATALLAAIASGTGMTGSGTVTVRDTSQFGSSGSFIINNETFTYTGKTATTFTGVTRATSSSTAAAHAIGDIVADLFPPAVSGAKFVAAFKDHMFYAGMSSAPQEVVFSSPFVEDDFSAALGGGSIKVDDKIVGLKVFRQDLFIFCENRIFKLSGSTSFDFVMTPVTRNIGCINGNTIQE
;
A
#
# COMPACT_ATOMS: atom_id res chain seq x y z
N MET A 1 -46.98 44.59 -49.37
CA MET A 1 -46.41 44.15 -48.06
C MET A 1 -45.46 43.02 -48.38
N PRO A 2 -44.14 43.11 -48.02
CA PRO A 2 -43.30 41.96 -48.21
C PRO A 2 -43.74 40.89 -47.23
N ASP A 3 -43.96 39.74 -47.77
CA ASP A 3 -44.26 38.52 -47.05
C ASP A 3 -43.22 38.23 -46.01
N LEU A 4 -43.57 38.25 -44.73
CA LEU A 4 -42.73 37.85 -43.63
C LEU A 4 -42.61 36.32 -43.67
N SER A 5 -41.90 35.90 -44.72
CA SER A 5 -41.65 34.53 -45.02
C SER A 5 -40.97 33.82 -43.84
N GLN A 6 -41.64 32.75 -43.50
CA GLN A 6 -41.06 31.48 -43.07
C GLN A 6 -39.62 31.55 -42.56
N THR A 7 -39.46 31.85 -41.27
CA THR A 7 -38.30 31.42 -40.57
C THR A 7 -38.36 29.91 -40.44
N SER A 8 -37.65 29.20 -41.31
CA SER A 8 -37.41 27.78 -41.11
C SER A 8 -36.68 27.60 -39.76
N PRO A 9 -37.21 26.86 -38.82
CA PRO A 9 -36.49 26.57 -37.60
C PRO A 9 -35.24 25.77 -37.99
N ALA A 10 -34.05 26.33 -37.72
CA ALA A 10 -32.82 25.60 -37.87
C ALA A 10 -32.72 24.66 -36.68
N ALA A 11 -32.84 23.36 -36.93
CA ALA A 11 -32.53 22.35 -35.89
C ALA A 11 -31.03 22.26 -35.76
N PHE A 12 -30.51 22.63 -34.60
CA PHE A 12 -29.10 22.44 -34.23
C PHE A 12 -28.95 21.05 -33.56
N ASN A 13 -28.34 20.15 -34.28
CA ASN A 13 -28.11 18.78 -33.78
C ASN A 13 -26.71 18.66 -33.17
N CYS A 14 -26.60 18.40 -31.86
CA CYS A 14 -25.36 18.29 -31.13
C CYS A 14 -24.69 16.90 -31.26
N GLN A 15 -24.82 16.20 -32.36
CA GLN A 15 -24.29 14.85 -32.55
C GLN A 15 -22.83 14.79 -32.99
N GLY A 16 -22.19 15.93 -33.33
CA GLY A 16 -20.83 15.95 -33.85
C GLY A 16 -19.73 15.76 -32.79
N GLY A 17 -20.03 15.99 -31.52
CA GLY A 17 -19.08 15.85 -30.43
C GLY A 17 -17.96 16.89 -30.43
N LEU A 18 -16.89 16.64 -29.63
CA LEU A 18 -15.70 17.48 -29.55
C LEU A 18 -14.71 17.07 -30.65
N VAL A 19 -14.35 18.02 -31.52
CA VAL A 19 -13.46 17.80 -32.66
C VAL A 19 -12.26 18.75 -32.57
N LEU A 20 -11.09 18.21 -32.23
CA LEU A 20 -9.84 18.99 -32.03
C LEU A 20 -8.85 18.81 -33.21
N ASN A 21 -9.14 17.94 -34.16
CA ASN A 21 -8.23 17.55 -35.23
C ASN A 21 -8.58 18.16 -36.61
N ARG A 22 -9.56 19.05 -36.65
CA ARG A 22 -9.96 19.74 -37.89
C ARG A 22 -9.83 21.23 -37.80
N SER A 23 -9.61 21.87 -38.94
CA SER A 23 -9.72 23.31 -39.05
C SER A 23 -11.17 23.75 -38.80
N THR A 24 -11.35 24.89 -38.13
CA THR A 24 -12.65 25.50 -37.86
C THR A 24 -13.51 25.71 -39.13
N PHE A 25 -12.87 25.90 -40.29
CA PHE A 25 -13.57 26.05 -41.59
C PHE A 25 -14.15 24.75 -42.12
N LEU A 26 -13.72 23.61 -41.60
CA LEU A 26 -14.17 22.26 -42.05
C LEU A 26 -15.09 21.60 -41.04
N MET A 27 -15.49 22.32 -40.00
CA MET A 27 -16.39 21.78 -39.00
C MET A 27 -17.80 21.56 -39.53
N GLN A 28 -18.39 20.45 -39.14
CA GLN A 28 -19.80 20.16 -39.50
C GLN A 28 -20.74 20.76 -38.44
N PRO A 29 -22.00 21.04 -38.83
CA PRO A 29 -22.99 21.46 -37.86
C PRO A 29 -23.12 20.46 -36.70
N GLY A 30 -23.04 20.93 -35.46
CA GLY A 30 -23.11 20.10 -34.27
C GLY A 30 -21.78 19.62 -33.73
N GLU A 31 -20.66 19.88 -34.42
CA GLU A 31 -19.30 19.68 -33.86
C GLU A 31 -18.93 20.87 -32.99
N ALA A 32 -18.17 20.62 -31.91
CA ALA A 32 -17.68 21.64 -30.97
C ALA A 32 -16.16 21.63 -30.86
N LEU A 33 -15.54 22.80 -30.75
CA LEU A 33 -14.10 22.97 -30.44
C LEU A 33 -13.80 22.88 -28.96
N GLU A 34 -14.75 23.29 -28.15
CA GLU A 34 -14.66 23.32 -26.70
C GLU A 34 -16.00 22.90 -26.11
N LEU A 35 -15.97 22.01 -25.15
CA LEU A 35 -17.12 21.55 -24.39
C LEU A 35 -16.83 21.70 -22.91
N GLN A 36 -17.52 22.62 -22.25
CA GLN A 36 -17.43 22.82 -20.82
C GLN A 36 -18.74 22.36 -20.14
N ASN A 37 -18.63 21.48 -19.15
CA ASN A 37 -19.77 20.88 -18.45
C ASN A 37 -20.67 20.02 -19.36
N PHE A 38 -20.08 19.34 -20.33
CA PHE A 38 -20.76 18.35 -21.18
C PHE A 38 -20.06 17.00 -21.10
N GLU A 39 -20.79 15.94 -21.32
CA GLU A 39 -20.31 14.56 -21.42
C GLU A 39 -20.82 13.91 -22.70
N PRO A 40 -20.12 12.87 -23.23
CA PRO A 40 -20.64 12.08 -24.33
C PRO A 40 -21.98 11.46 -23.97
N ASP A 41 -22.94 11.46 -24.92
CA ASP A 41 -24.22 10.79 -24.74
C ASP A 41 -24.18 9.39 -25.37
N ILE A 42 -24.86 8.43 -24.76
CA ILE A 42 -24.97 7.04 -25.24
C ILE A 42 -25.63 6.98 -26.60
N GLU A 43 -26.58 7.90 -26.87
CA GLU A 43 -27.29 8.00 -28.14
C GLU A 43 -26.50 8.76 -29.21
N GLY A 44 -25.28 9.14 -28.94
CA GLY A 44 -24.39 9.95 -29.79
C GLY A 44 -24.48 11.43 -29.51
N GLY A 45 -23.36 12.13 -29.77
CA GLY A 45 -23.21 13.54 -29.50
C GLY A 45 -22.77 13.85 -28.05
N TYR A 46 -23.29 14.93 -27.51
CA TYR A 46 -22.95 15.36 -26.14
C TYR A 46 -24.15 15.97 -25.44
N ARG A 47 -24.22 15.74 -24.14
CA ARG A 47 -25.23 16.32 -23.27
C ARG A 47 -24.61 17.10 -22.14
N ARG A 48 -25.36 18.02 -21.57
CA ARG A 48 -24.91 18.71 -20.35
C ARG A 48 -24.81 17.72 -19.18
N ILE A 49 -23.73 17.77 -18.44
CA ILE A 49 -23.61 16.99 -17.19
C ILE A 49 -24.72 17.40 -16.23
N ASN A 50 -25.26 16.44 -15.52
CA ASN A 50 -26.22 16.70 -14.47
C ASN A 50 -25.55 17.50 -13.34
N GLY A 51 -26.33 18.28 -12.63
CA GLY A 51 -25.87 18.92 -11.41
C GLY A 51 -25.40 17.87 -10.38
N PHE A 52 -24.45 18.23 -9.56
CA PHE A 52 -23.97 17.37 -8.47
C PHE A 52 -24.28 18.04 -7.13
N SER A 53 -24.51 17.21 -6.12
CA SER A 53 -24.59 17.63 -4.74
C SER A 53 -23.32 17.23 -4.01
N LYS A 54 -22.96 17.97 -2.97
CA LYS A 54 -21.82 17.59 -2.13
C LYS A 54 -22.14 16.27 -1.40
N TYR A 55 -21.20 15.34 -1.45
CA TYR A 55 -21.31 14.10 -0.68
C TYR A 55 -21.30 14.36 0.83
N VAL A 56 -20.46 15.30 1.27
CA VAL A 56 -20.40 15.84 2.63
C VAL A 56 -20.57 17.36 2.53
N SER A 57 -21.43 17.96 3.34
CA SER A 57 -21.71 19.41 3.26
C SER A 57 -20.50 20.24 3.67
N ALA A 58 -19.69 19.75 4.64
CA ALA A 58 -18.47 20.40 5.09
C ALA A 58 -17.28 20.13 4.17
N VAL A 59 -16.37 21.07 4.10
CA VAL A 59 -15.06 20.90 3.45
C VAL A 59 -14.15 20.08 4.39
N VAL A 60 -13.28 19.24 3.83
CA VAL A 60 -12.22 18.55 4.61
C VAL A 60 -11.42 19.58 5.39
N PRO A 61 -11.27 19.46 6.71
CA PRO A 61 -10.58 20.45 7.53
C PRO A 61 -9.13 20.66 7.08
N GLN A 62 -8.66 21.88 7.22
CA GLN A 62 -7.24 22.22 7.09
C GLN A 62 -6.50 21.90 8.38
N THR A 63 -5.22 21.61 8.30
CA THR A 63 -4.43 21.24 9.48
C THR A 63 -3.45 22.33 9.88
N SER A 64 -2.64 22.86 8.97
CA SER A 64 -1.61 23.83 9.26
C SER A 64 -1.57 25.00 8.28
N SER A 65 -2.09 24.88 7.07
CA SER A 65 -2.02 25.91 6.03
C SER A 65 -3.28 25.99 5.18
N ALA A 66 -3.69 27.20 4.82
CA ALA A 66 -4.83 27.47 3.94
C ALA A 66 -4.64 26.91 2.51
N THR A 67 -3.42 26.60 2.12
CA THR A 67 -3.07 26.12 0.77
C THR A 67 -2.95 24.60 0.68
N GLU A 68 -3.22 23.85 1.75
CA GLU A 68 -3.15 22.40 1.76
C GLU A 68 -4.11 21.79 0.75
N LYS A 69 -3.58 20.87 -0.03
CA LYS A 69 -4.34 20.09 -1.02
C LYS A 69 -4.92 18.84 -0.37
N ILE A 70 -5.98 18.29 -0.97
CA ILE A 70 -6.39 16.93 -0.73
C ILE A 70 -5.37 16.02 -1.41
N LEU A 71 -4.75 15.14 -0.64
CA LEU A 71 -3.66 14.25 -1.08
C LEU A 71 -4.17 12.87 -1.45
N MET A 72 -5.28 12.44 -0.83
CA MET A 72 -5.93 11.16 -1.09
C MET A 72 -7.44 11.29 -0.87
N VAL A 73 -8.21 10.56 -1.68
CA VAL A 73 -9.63 10.27 -1.42
C VAL A 73 -9.87 8.80 -1.71
N ALA A 74 -10.43 8.09 -0.74
CA ALA A 74 -10.79 6.69 -0.85
C ALA A 74 -12.19 6.45 -0.26
N THR A 75 -12.80 5.34 -0.58
CA THR A 75 -14.04 4.88 0.04
C THR A 75 -13.80 3.58 0.79
N PHE A 76 -14.31 3.48 2.00
CA PHE A 76 -14.21 2.26 2.80
C PHE A 76 -15.49 2.06 3.62
N GLY A 77 -16.23 0.99 3.33
CA GLY A 77 -17.58 0.80 3.86
C GLY A 77 -18.47 2.00 3.54
N ASP A 78 -19.11 2.56 4.56
CA ASP A 78 -19.98 3.74 4.45
C ASP A 78 -19.21 5.07 4.53
N PHE A 79 -17.89 5.02 4.63
CA PHE A 79 -17.05 6.19 4.81
C PHE A 79 -16.37 6.63 3.51
N VAL A 80 -16.25 7.94 3.36
CA VAL A 80 -15.22 8.56 2.51
C VAL A 80 -14.04 8.92 3.42
N VAL A 81 -12.86 8.50 3.01
CA VAL A 81 -11.59 8.76 3.68
C VAL A 81 -10.83 9.81 2.87
N ALA A 82 -10.37 10.86 3.50
CA ALA A 82 -9.61 11.93 2.83
C ALA A 82 -8.36 12.27 3.63
N ALA A 83 -7.21 12.32 2.97
CA ALA A 83 -5.98 12.85 3.54
C ALA A 83 -5.79 14.30 3.13
N ARG A 84 -5.53 15.18 4.10
CA ARG A 84 -5.22 16.59 3.88
C ARG A 84 -4.21 17.08 4.91
N GLY A 85 -3.13 17.70 4.42
CA GLY A 85 -2.06 18.17 5.29
C GLY A 85 -1.43 17.02 6.08
N GLU A 86 -1.48 17.12 7.40
CA GLU A 86 -0.87 16.17 8.34
C GLU A 86 -1.86 15.18 8.92
N LYS A 87 -3.09 15.07 8.36
CA LYS A 87 -4.17 14.31 8.96
C LYS A 87 -4.99 13.51 7.95
N ILE A 88 -5.61 12.44 8.44
CA ILE A 88 -6.60 11.65 7.72
C ILE A 88 -7.96 11.85 8.39
N PHE A 89 -8.95 12.12 7.58
CA PHE A 89 -10.31 12.38 8.00
C PHE A 89 -11.29 11.40 7.35
N THR A 90 -12.41 11.17 8.03
CA THR A 90 -13.53 10.40 7.48
C THR A 90 -14.83 11.14 7.62
N ALA A 91 -15.72 10.87 6.68
CA ALA A 91 -17.12 11.32 6.76
C ALA A 91 -18.03 10.28 6.11
N THR A 92 -19.31 10.30 6.49
CA THR A 92 -20.35 9.47 5.87
C THR A 92 -21.16 10.26 4.85
N ALA A 93 -21.88 9.58 3.97
CA ALA A 93 -22.77 10.20 2.99
C ALA A 93 -23.81 11.10 3.68
N GLY A 94 -23.99 12.32 3.16
CA GLY A 94 -24.92 13.30 3.74
C GLY A 94 -24.47 13.90 5.07
N GLY A 95 -23.25 13.55 5.54
CA GLY A 95 -22.70 14.08 6.79
C GLY A 95 -22.45 15.60 6.73
N SER A 96 -22.48 16.21 7.90
CA SER A 96 -22.22 17.65 8.05
C SER A 96 -20.81 17.97 8.56
N SER A 97 -19.99 16.96 8.89
CA SER A 97 -18.67 17.12 9.47
C SER A 97 -17.72 16.01 9.06
N TRP A 98 -16.44 16.28 9.18
CA TRP A 98 -15.35 15.32 9.04
C TRP A 98 -14.81 14.97 10.43
N THR A 99 -14.53 13.70 10.64
CA THR A 99 -13.91 13.20 11.87
C THR A 99 -12.46 12.89 11.61
N GLU A 100 -11.57 13.44 12.42
CA GLU A 100 -10.14 13.09 12.41
C GLU A 100 -9.97 11.65 12.87
N ARG A 101 -9.16 10.87 12.15
CA ARG A 101 -8.87 9.46 12.43
C ARG A 101 -7.41 9.18 12.65
N ASP A 102 -6.55 10.01 12.06
CA ASP A 102 -5.11 9.89 12.18
C ASP A 102 -4.46 11.27 12.04
N SER A 103 -3.33 11.49 12.70
CA SER A 103 -2.61 12.77 12.74
C SER A 103 -1.09 12.57 12.87
N GLY A 104 -0.34 13.66 12.75
CA GLY A 104 1.13 13.62 12.83
C GLY A 104 1.80 13.13 11.55
N ARG A 105 1.08 13.11 10.44
CA ARG A 105 1.61 12.75 9.13
C ARG A 105 2.46 13.84 8.52
N THR A 106 3.33 13.45 7.59
CA THR A 106 4.13 14.41 6.83
C THR A 106 3.26 15.12 5.80
N ASN A 107 3.24 16.44 5.83
CA ASN A 107 2.53 17.23 4.84
C ASN A 107 3.12 17.01 3.43
N ALA A 108 2.25 16.94 2.42
CA ALA A 108 2.61 16.67 1.01
C ALA A 108 3.16 15.26 0.72
N GLY A 109 2.77 14.25 1.49
CA GLY A 109 3.07 12.84 1.21
C GLY A 109 2.46 12.35 -0.11
N THR A 110 3.06 11.28 -0.67
CA THR A 110 2.50 10.57 -1.82
C THR A 110 1.66 9.41 -1.32
N TYR A 111 0.36 9.57 -1.37
CA TYR A 111 -0.57 8.61 -0.79
C TYR A 111 -0.89 7.46 -1.74
N GLY A 112 -0.85 6.24 -1.21
CA GLY A 112 -1.42 5.03 -1.79
C GLY A 112 -2.32 4.33 -0.76
N PHE A 113 -3.25 3.51 -1.24
CA PHE A 113 -4.12 2.74 -0.35
C PHE A 113 -4.54 1.43 -1.00
N GLU A 114 -4.89 0.46 -0.15
CA GLU A 114 -5.43 -0.84 -0.57
C GLU A 114 -6.52 -1.28 0.40
N ARG A 115 -7.60 -1.88 -0.13
CA ARG A 115 -8.60 -2.59 0.67
C ARG A 115 -8.26 -4.07 0.68
N PHE A 116 -8.34 -4.69 1.83
CA PHE A 116 -8.05 -6.10 1.97
C PHE A 116 -8.90 -6.74 3.07
N ASN A 117 -8.97 -8.07 3.02
CA ASN A 117 -9.67 -8.88 4.00
C ASN A 117 -8.92 -10.20 4.13
N PHE A 118 -8.01 -10.29 5.10
CA PHE A 118 -7.19 -11.47 5.28
C PHE A 118 -7.80 -12.49 6.23
N ASP A 119 -8.51 -12.05 7.24
CA ASP A 119 -9.04 -12.88 8.34
C ASP A 119 -10.56 -12.79 8.50
N GLY A 120 -11.25 -12.41 7.43
CA GLY A 120 -12.69 -12.15 7.45
C GLY A 120 -13.05 -10.74 7.91
N ASN A 121 -12.07 -9.89 8.22
CA ASN A 121 -12.27 -8.50 8.62
C ASN A 121 -11.80 -7.55 7.51
N ASP A 122 -12.72 -6.77 6.97
CA ASP A 122 -12.37 -5.72 6.01
C ASP A 122 -11.49 -4.66 6.67
N LYS A 123 -10.39 -4.33 6.01
CA LYS A 123 -9.43 -3.30 6.42
C LYS A 123 -9.06 -2.41 5.24
N LEU A 124 -8.68 -1.17 5.54
CA LEU A 124 -8.08 -0.23 4.60
C LEU A 124 -6.68 0.11 5.09
N ILE A 125 -5.68 -0.15 4.30
CA ILE A 125 -4.32 0.31 4.58
C ILE A 125 -4.00 1.54 3.74
N VAL A 126 -3.30 2.49 4.36
CA VAL A 126 -2.88 3.75 3.75
C VAL A 126 -1.38 3.93 3.94
N VAL A 127 -0.68 4.26 2.88
CA VAL A 127 0.74 4.63 2.85
C VAL A 127 0.89 6.06 2.33
N ASP A 128 1.91 6.80 2.74
CA ASP A 128 2.11 8.21 2.35
C ASP A 128 3.51 8.55 1.86
N GLY A 129 4.40 7.57 1.80
CA GLY A 129 5.77 7.74 1.34
C GLY A 129 6.74 8.36 2.35
N ALA A 130 6.28 8.63 3.58
CA ALA A 130 7.10 9.25 4.63
C ALA A 130 6.94 8.58 6.00
N ASN A 131 5.72 8.25 6.39
CA ASN A 131 5.39 7.70 7.70
C ASN A 131 5.17 6.17 7.64
N ALA A 132 4.94 5.55 8.80
CA ALA A 132 4.51 4.15 8.86
C ALA A 132 3.16 3.99 8.14
N PRO A 133 2.93 2.86 7.45
CA PRO A 133 1.61 2.53 6.93
C PRO A 133 0.58 2.50 8.06
N THR A 134 -0.63 2.99 7.82
CA THR A 134 -1.72 2.96 8.80
C THR A 134 -2.85 2.08 8.30
N VAL A 135 -3.31 1.18 9.14
CA VAL A 135 -4.44 0.29 8.90
C VAL A 135 -5.68 0.81 9.63
N PHE A 136 -6.77 0.92 8.91
CA PHE A 136 -8.09 1.25 9.44
C PHE A 136 -8.99 0.02 9.42
N ASN A 137 -9.62 -0.27 10.53
CA ASN A 137 -10.69 -1.27 10.61
C ASN A 137 -12.04 -0.68 10.17
N THR A 138 -13.09 -1.49 10.15
CA THR A 138 -14.46 -1.07 9.77
C THR A 138 -15.05 0.04 10.65
N SER A 139 -14.56 0.24 11.87
CA SER A 139 -14.93 1.34 12.75
C SER A 139 -14.07 2.60 12.54
N MET A 140 -13.18 2.58 11.56
CA MET A 140 -12.20 3.64 11.29
C MET A 140 -11.26 3.94 12.46
N SER A 141 -10.94 2.91 13.25
CA SER A 141 -9.84 2.97 14.21
C SER A 141 -8.52 2.76 13.48
N ALA A 142 -7.58 3.66 13.69
CA ALA A 142 -6.26 3.64 13.07
C ALA A 142 -5.26 2.85 13.92
N THR A 143 -4.43 2.04 13.27
CA THR A 143 -3.29 1.35 13.88
C THR A 143 -2.12 1.42 12.90
N ASP A 144 -0.98 1.91 13.33
CA ASP A 144 0.20 1.92 12.48
C ASP A 144 0.78 0.52 12.37
N VAL A 145 1.20 0.16 11.16
CA VAL A 145 2.09 -0.97 10.94
C VAL A 145 3.41 -0.57 11.58
N ALA A 146 3.59 -1.02 12.82
CA ALA A 146 4.67 -0.55 13.67
C ALA A 146 6.02 -0.87 13.02
N PRO A 147 6.85 0.15 12.74
CA PRO A 147 8.23 -0.12 12.41
C PRO A 147 8.89 -0.60 13.70
N SER A 148 9.32 -1.82 13.72
CA SER A 148 10.26 -2.18 14.75
C SER A 148 11.58 -1.45 14.51
N SER A 149 12.11 -0.89 15.54
CA SER A 149 13.22 0.05 15.46
C SER A 149 14.59 -0.57 15.14
N THR A 150 14.72 -1.89 15.01
CA THR A 150 16.06 -2.50 14.98
C THR A 150 16.19 -3.85 14.27
N GLY A 151 15.19 -4.32 13.53
CA GLY A 151 15.30 -5.58 12.82
C GLY A 151 15.52 -5.42 11.31
N THR A 152 16.19 -6.37 10.70
CA THR A 152 16.48 -6.40 9.26
C THR A 152 15.63 -7.42 8.51
N GLY A 153 14.75 -8.15 9.21
CA GLY A 153 13.94 -9.24 8.61
C GLY A 153 14.79 -10.46 8.23
N GLU A 154 16.00 -10.56 8.75
CA GLU A 154 16.94 -11.61 8.39
C GLU A 154 16.68 -12.90 9.14
N ALA A 155 17.07 -13.99 8.53
CA ALA A 155 16.96 -15.31 9.12
C ALA A 155 18.30 -16.01 9.18
N THR A 156 18.49 -16.84 10.20
CA THR A 156 19.66 -17.72 10.37
C THR A 156 19.18 -19.10 10.78
N ALA A 157 20.10 -20.06 10.85
CA ALA A 157 19.76 -21.43 11.25
C ALA A 157 20.26 -21.74 12.66
N LEU A 158 19.46 -22.41 13.45
CA LEU A 158 19.81 -22.91 14.76
C LEU A 158 20.93 -23.98 14.67
N LEU A 159 22.01 -23.85 15.42
CA LEU A 159 23.12 -24.80 15.44
C LEU A 159 23.11 -25.73 16.66
N ALA A 160 22.34 -25.42 17.69
CA ALA A 160 22.20 -26.27 18.87
C ALA A 160 20.72 -26.44 19.20
N ALA A 161 20.27 -27.66 19.37
CA ALA A 161 18.88 -27.94 19.72
C ALA A 161 18.49 -27.32 21.08
N ILE A 162 17.25 -26.86 21.18
CA ILE A 162 16.70 -26.31 22.41
C ILE A 162 15.57 -27.26 22.88
N ALA A 163 15.72 -27.84 24.05
CA ALA A 163 14.68 -28.68 24.63
C ALA A 163 13.52 -27.81 25.18
N SER A 164 12.30 -28.34 25.15
CA SER A 164 11.11 -27.60 25.64
C SER A 164 11.22 -27.17 27.10
N GLY A 165 11.90 -27.96 27.92
CA GLY A 165 12.14 -27.68 29.36
C GLY A 165 13.32 -26.77 29.66
N THR A 166 14.07 -26.28 28.64
CA THR A 166 15.21 -25.38 28.87
C THR A 166 14.72 -24.02 29.38
N GLY A 167 15.00 -23.70 30.63
CA GLY A 167 14.70 -22.39 31.19
C GLY A 167 15.66 -21.33 30.65
N MET A 168 15.12 -20.25 30.04
CA MET A 168 15.89 -19.08 29.61
C MET A 168 15.13 -17.83 30.09
N THR A 169 15.66 -17.19 31.14
CA THR A 169 15.04 -16.03 31.78
C THR A 169 16.07 -14.89 31.88
N GLY A 170 16.57 -14.40 30.74
CA GLY A 170 17.54 -13.31 30.69
C GLY A 170 18.99 -13.72 30.83
N SER A 171 19.31 -15.02 30.99
CA SER A 171 20.69 -15.56 31.05
C SER A 171 20.91 -16.67 30.01
N GLY A 172 19.93 -16.98 29.19
CA GLY A 172 20.03 -18.00 28.17
C GLY A 172 20.97 -17.61 27.02
N THR A 173 21.42 -18.65 26.29
CA THR A 173 22.18 -18.47 25.04
C THR A 173 21.55 -19.31 23.95
N VAL A 174 21.49 -18.80 22.74
CA VAL A 174 21.03 -19.52 21.54
C VAL A 174 22.12 -19.45 20.48
N THR A 175 22.63 -20.61 20.08
CA THR A 175 23.70 -20.70 19.09
C THR A 175 23.12 -20.89 17.69
N VAL A 176 23.54 -20.04 16.79
CA VAL A 176 23.07 -19.95 15.40
C VAL A 176 24.25 -19.88 14.43
N ARG A 177 23.97 -19.99 13.14
CA ARG A 177 25.01 -19.94 12.11
C ARG A 177 25.68 -18.59 12.00
N ASP A 178 24.88 -17.49 12.06
CA ASP A 178 25.35 -16.13 11.92
C ASP A 178 24.34 -15.17 12.56
N THR A 179 24.84 -14.17 13.29
CA THR A 179 24.02 -13.11 13.89
C THR A 179 24.31 -11.74 13.28
N SER A 180 25.17 -11.65 12.24
CA SER A 180 25.67 -10.37 11.72
C SER A 180 24.53 -9.42 11.30
N GLN A 181 23.47 -9.98 10.77
CA GLN A 181 22.32 -9.24 10.27
C GLN A 181 21.31 -8.81 11.36
N PHE A 182 21.41 -9.40 12.56
CA PHE A 182 20.51 -9.07 13.67
C PHE A 182 20.99 -7.84 14.43
N GLY A 183 20.11 -7.11 15.08
CA GLY A 183 20.43 -5.99 15.97
C GLY A 183 21.29 -6.41 17.16
N SER A 184 21.87 -5.45 17.89
CA SER A 184 22.67 -5.73 19.11
C SER A 184 21.83 -6.32 20.25
N SER A 185 20.53 -6.05 20.25
CA SER A 185 19.48 -6.61 21.12
C SER A 185 18.16 -6.63 20.34
N GLY A 186 17.19 -7.42 20.78
CA GLY A 186 15.91 -7.50 20.09
C GLY A 186 15.13 -8.75 20.42
N SER A 187 14.33 -9.21 19.47
CA SER A 187 13.57 -10.45 19.55
C SER A 187 13.78 -11.27 18.28
N PHE A 188 13.60 -12.56 18.37
CA PHE A 188 13.53 -13.47 17.22
C PHE A 188 12.48 -14.55 17.47
N ILE A 189 12.07 -15.20 16.43
CA ILE A 189 11.13 -16.33 16.46
C ILE A 189 11.80 -17.61 15.97
N ILE A 190 11.47 -18.73 16.59
CA ILE A 190 11.77 -20.07 16.10
C ILE A 190 10.44 -20.82 16.07
N ASN A 191 9.97 -21.19 14.89
CA ASN A 191 8.63 -21.73 14.67
C ASN A 191 7.57 -20.75 15.25
N ASN A 192 6.82 -21.15 16.26
CA ASN A 192 5.79 -20.33 16.92
C ASN A 192 6.21 -19.79 18.29
N GLU A 193 7.49 -19.88 18.66
CA GLU A 193 7.98 -19.38 19.93
C GLU A 193 8.80 -18.12 19.74
N THR A 194 8.47 -17.09 20.52
CA THR A 194 9.16 -15.81 20.56
C THR A 194 10.22 -15.80 21.66
N PHE A 195 11.40 -15.31 21.30
CA PHE A 195 12.54 -15.11 22.16
C PHE A 195 12.93 -13.63 22.17
N THR A 196 13.40 -13.13 23.29
CA THR A 196 14.10 -11.84 23.39
C THR A 196 15.56 -12.06 23.75
N TYR A 197 16.44 -11.17 23.29
CA TYR A 197 17.87 -11.21 23.64
C TYR A 197 18.40 -9.81 23.93
N THR A 198 19.40 -9.71 24.79
CA THR A 198 20.00 -8.43 25.20
C THR A 198 21.41 -8.22 24.66
N GLY A 199 22.00 -9.21 24.01
CA GLY A 199 23.33 -9.13 23.40
C GLY A 199 23.54 -10.24 22.37
N LYS A 200 24.62 -10.13 21.60
CA LYS A 200 25.02 -11.14 20.61
C LYS A 200 26.53 -11.21 20.44
N THR A 201 27.02 -12.35 19.97
CA THR A 201 28.34 -12.56 19.37
C THR A 201 28.16 -12.87 17.88
N ALA A 202 29.20 -13.23 17.16
CA ALA A 202 29.07 -13.60 15.74
C ALA A 202 28.12 -14.77 15.48
N THR A 203 27.98 -15.71 16.45
CA THR A 203 27.21 -16.95 16.27
C THR A 203 26.28 -17.27 17.44
N THR A 204 26.09 -16.34 18.39
CA THR A 204 25.30 -16.63 19.59
C THR A 204 24.50 -15.41 20.03
N PHE A 205 23.22 -15.58 20.29
CA PHE A 205 22.43 -14.63 21.05
C PHE A 205 22.66 -14.87 22.55
N THR A 206 22.80 -13.79 23.32
CA THR A 206 23.06 -13.83 24.77
C THR A 206 22.01 -13.03 25.54
N GLY A 207 21.86 -13.35 26.83
CA GLY A 207 20.82 -12.72 27.63
C GLY A 207 19.41 -13.09 27.15
N VAL A 208 19.24 -14.33 26.68
CA VAL A 208 18.00 -14.77 26.05
C VAL A 208 16.94 -15.09 27.09
N THR A 209 15.72 -14.60 26.81
CA THR A 209 14.48 -15.02 27.48
C THR A 209 13.59 -15.66 26.42
N ARG A 210 13.02 -16.83 26.73
CA ARG A 210 12.12 -17.55 25.83
C ARG A 210 10.66 -17.43 26.24
N ALA A 211 9.76 -17.90 25.37
CA ALA A 211 8.31 -17.88 25.59
C ALA A 211 7.77 -16.48 25.92
N THR A 212 8.32 -15.44 25.26
CA THR A 212 7.85 -14.06 25.38
C THR A 212 6.64 -13.79 24.50
N SER A 213 6.00 -12.65 24.64
CA SER A 213 4.85 -12.23 23.82
C SER A 213 3.72 -13.27 23.78
N SER A 214 3.42 -13.90 24.92
CA SER A 214 2.37 -14.94 25.05
C SER A 214 2.61 -16.22 24.25
N SER A 215 3.82 -16.45 23.72
CA SER A 215 4.19 -17.71 23.09
C SER A 215 4.46 -18.79 24.12
N THR A 216 4.48 -20.05 23.69
CA THR A 216 4.69 -21.22 24.56
C THR A 216 6.05 -21.87 24.24
N ALA A 217 6.81 -22.23 25.30
CA ALA A 217 8.09 -22.88 25.14
C ALA A 217 7.93 -24.27 24.47
N ALA A 218 8.63 -24.48 23.37
CA ALA A 218 8.60 -25.68 22.56
C ALA A 218 10.02 -26.25 22.36
N ALA A 219 10.15 -27.49 21.88
CA ALA A 219 11.42 -28.02 21.46
C ALA A 219 11.77 -27.52 20.05
N HIS A 220 13.05 -27.17 19.83
CA HIS A 220 13.56 -26.72 18.54
C HIS A 220 14.75 -27.58 18.12
N ALA A 221 14.75 -27.99 16.86
CA ALA A 221 15.80 -28.84 16.30
C ALA A 221 16.94 -28.02 15.68
N ILE A 222 18.10 -28.65 15.55
CA ILE A 222 19.19 -28.07 14.74
C ILE A 222 18.70 -27.90 13.30
N GLY A 223 18.96 -26.71 12.74
CA GLY A 223 18.51 -26.34 11.41
C GLY A 223 17.18 -25.58 11.38
N ASP A 224 16.44 -25.52 12.51
CA ASP A 224 15.25 -24.66 12.57
C ASP A 224 15.61 -23.21 12.24
N ILE A 225 14.71 -22.54 11.55
CA ILE A 225 14.92 -21.16 11.16
C ILE A 225 14.72 -20.25 12.39
N VAL A 226 15.73 -19.43 12.65
CA VAL A 226 15.70 -18.34 13.62
C VAL A 226 15.52 -17.05 12.82
N ALA A 227 14.37 -16.43 12.92
CA ALA A 227 14.05 -15.21 12.17
C ALA A 227 13.91 -14.02 13.08
N ASP A 228 14.36 -12.87 12.61
CA ASP A 228 14.10 -11.61 13.28
C ASP A 228 12.59 -11.31 13.25
N LEU A 229 12.02 -10.98 14.40
CA LEU A 229 10.61 -10.60 14.50
C LEU A 229 10.33 -9.22 13.93
N PHE A 230 11.39 -8.48 13.64
CA PHE A 230 11.24 -7.11 13.22
C PHE A 230 11.24 -7.00 11.70
N PRO A 231 10.19 -6.38 11.13
CA PRO A 231 10.09 -6.23 9.71
C PRO A 231 11.21 -5.37 9.16
N PRO A 232 11.63 -5.60 7.92
CA PRO A 232 12.27 -4.56 7.15
C PRO A 232 11.38 -3.32 7.23
N ALA A 233 11.99 -2.16 7.49
CA ALA A 233 11.26 -0.93 7.72
C ALA A 233 10.38 -0.60 6.51
N VAL A 234 9.07 -0.78 6.64
CA VAL A 234 8.07 -0.38 5.65
C VAL A 234 7.64 1.07 5.82
N SER A 235 8.21 1.76 6.82
CA SER A 235 8.04 3.20 6.98
C SER A 235 8.50 3.93 5.72
N GLY A 236 7.70 4.87 5.26
CA GLY A 236 7.96 5.57 4.02
C GLY A 236 7.58 4.80 2.75
N ALA A 237 6.83 3.70 2.86
CA ALA A 237 6.25 3.04 1.70
C ALA A 237 5.31 3.99 0.94
N LYS A 238 5.42 3.98 -0.39
CA LYS A 238 4.56 4.75 -1.30
C LYS A 238 3.50 3.91 -1.97
N PHE A 239 3.77 2.63 -2.10
CA PHE A 239 2.95 1.68 -2.82
C PHE A 239 2.63 0.51 -1.92
N VAL A 240 1.39 0.06 -1.97
CA VAL A 240 0.89 -1.08 -1.22
C VAL A 240 -0.05 -1.88 -2.11
N ALA A 241 -0.03 -3.20 -1.99
CA ALA A 241 -0.92 -4.09 -2.72
C ALA A 241 -1.14 -5.38 -1.93
N ALA A 242 -2.37 -5.87 -1.85
CA ALA A 242 -2.69 -7.18 -1.30
C ALA A 242 -2.59 -8.24 -2.41
N PHE A 243 -1.77 -9.27 -2.20
CA PHE A 243 -1.59 -10.34 -3.18
C PHE A 243 -1.33 -11.68 -2.49
N LYS A 244 -2.13 -12.71 -2.81
CA LYS A 244 -2.01 -14.07 -2.27
C LYS A 244 -1.89 -14.09 -0.74
N ASP A 245 -2.83 -13.41 -0.08
CA ASP A 245 -2.94 -13.30 1.38
C ASP A 245 -1.75 -12.60 2.07
N HIS A 246 -0.84 -12.01 1.32
CA HIS A 246 0.25 -11.17 1.79
C HIS A 246 0.01 -9.69 1.46
N MET A 247 0.48 -8.80 2.32
CA MET A 247 0.55 -7.38 2.04
C MET A 247 1.94 -7.01 1.52
N PHE A 248 2.01 -6.43 0.34
CA PHE A 248 3.23 -6.00 -0.32
C PHE A 248 3.42 -4.50 -0.19
N TYR A 249 4.62 -4.08 0.19
CA TYR A 249 5.01 -2.68 0.38
C TYR A 249 6.22 -2.36 -0.49
N ALA A 250 6.23 -1.18 -1.11
CA ALA A 250 7.36 -0.73 -1.92
C ALA A 250 7.47 0.79 -1.97
N GLY A 251 8.58 1.27 -2.54
CA GLY A 251 8.82 2.69 -2.75
C GLY A 251 9.37 3.42 -1.54
N MET A 252 9.91 2.71 -0.54
CA MET A 252 10.65 3.29 0.57
C MET A 252 11.87 4.02 0.03
N SER A 253 12.10 5.24 0.51
CA SER A 253 13.28 6.03 0.09
C SER A 253 14.61 5.42 0.53
N SER A 254 14.62 4.68 1.63
CA SER A 254 15.78 3.93 2.13
C SER A 254 16.06 2.66 1.33
N ALA A 255 15.05 2.09 0.68
CA ALA A 255 15.13 0.84 -0.09
C ALA A 255 14.29 0.92 -1.37
N PRO A 256 14.66 1.78 -2.35
CA PRO A 256 13.82 2.08 -3.51
C PRO A 256 13.68 0.92 -4.49
N GLN A 257 14.50 -0.09 -4.38
CA GLN A 257 14.54 -1.29 -5.22
C GLN A 257 14.01 -2.54 -4.50
N GLU A 258 13.37 -2.36 -3.35
CA GLU A 258 12.92 -3.48 -2.53
C GLU A 258 11.40 -3.51 -2.39
N VAL A 259 10.84 -4.70 -2.56
CA VAL A 259 9.46 -5.01 -2.24
C VAL A 259 9.49 -5.86 -0.98
N VAL A 260 8.84 -5.40 0.06
CA VAL A 260 8.69 -6.11 1.33
C VAL A 260 7.29 -6.71 1.38
N PHE A 261 7.14 -7.95 1.82
CA PHE A 261 5.84 -8.59 1.96
C PHE A 261 5.65 -9.22 3.33
N SER A 262 4.43 -9.12 3.83
CA SER A 262 4.05 -9.66 5.13
C SER A 262 3.94 -11.19 5.12
N SER A 263 3.88 -11.81 6.29
CA SER A 263 3.40 -13.17 6.48
C SER A 263 1.96 -13.31 5.98
N PRO A 264 1.49 -14.51 5.58
CA PRO A 264 0.13 -14.69 5.08
C PRO A 264 -0.90 -14.36 6.17
N PHE A 265 -2.01 -13.75 5.75
CA PHE A 265 -3.17 -13.36 6.56
C PHE A 265 -2.92 -12.29 7.62
N VAL A 266 -1.74 -11.65 7.63
CA VAL A 266 -1.44 -10.50 8.48
C VAL A 266 -0.77 -9.39 7.67
N GLU A 267 -0.95 -8.15 8.05
CA GLU A 267 -0.41 -6.99 7.32
C GLU A 267 0.87 -6.42 7.94
N ASP A 268 1.22 -6.81 9.15
CA ASP A 268 2.26 -6.20 9.98
C ASP A 268 3.33 -7.18 10.50
N ASP A 269 3.23 -8.47 10.18
CA ASP A 269 4.26 -9.47 10.47
C ASP A 269 5.06 -9.79 9.21
N PHE A 270 6.36 -9.59 9.25
CA PHE A 270 7.27 -9.81 8.11
C PHE A 270 8.29 -10.91 8.42
N SER A 271 8.02 -11.72 9.44
CA SER A 271 8.89 -12.81 9.85
C SER A 271 9.09 -13.83 8.73
N ALA A 272 10.35 -14.07 8.36
CA ALA A 272 10.68 -15.07 7.35
C ALA A 272 10.27 -16.49 7.78
N ALA A 273 10.25 -16.77 9.07
CA ALA A 273 9.79 -18.08 9.60
C ALA A 273 8.29 -18.30 9.39
N LEU A 274 7.51 -17.23 9.30
CA LEU A 274 6.06 -17.26 9.08
C LEU A 274 5.69 -16.97 7.61
N GLY A 275 6.67 -16.82 6.73
CA GLY A 275 6.44 -16.64 5.29
C GLY A 275 6.45 -15.18 4.84
N GLY A 276 6.85 -14.23 5.71
CA GLY A 276 7.17 -12.86 5.32
C GLY A 276 8.56 -12.75 4.70
N GLY A 277 8.87 -11.59 4.11
CA GLY A 277 10.21 -11.36 3.55
C GLY A 277 10.31 -10.17 2.62
N SER A 278 11.38 -10.15 1.85
CA SER A 278 11.59 -9.11 0.85
C SER A 278 12.18 -9.66 -0.45
N ILE A 279 11.94 -8.94 -1.53
CA ILE A 279 12.47 -9.24 -2.87
C ILE A 279 13.11 -7.98 -3.41
N LYS A 280 14.38 -8.07 -3.85
CA LYS A 280 15.10 -6.96 -4.48
C LYS A 280 15.02 -7.07 -6.00
N VAL A 281 14.75 -5.94 -6.63
CA VAL A 281 14.82 -5.75 -8.07
C VAL A 281 16.01 -4.86 -8.41
N ASP A 282 16.43 -4.86 -9.67
CA ASP A 282 17.61 -4.10 -10.12
C ASP A 282 17.27 -2.70 -10.64
N ASP A 283 16.06 -2.19 -10.36
CA ASP A 283 15.59 -0.86 -10.79
C ASP A 283 14.65 -0.25 -9.73
N LYS A 284 14.51 1.06 -9.73
CA LYS A 284 13.68 1.77 -8.76
C LYS A 284 12.20 1.52 -9.01
N ILE A 285 11.50 1.11 -7.96
CA ILE A 285 10.08 0.79 -8.00
C ILE A 285 9.26 2.09 -7.97
N VAL A 286 8.29 2.17 -8.89
CA VAL A 286 7.38 3.31 -9.03
C VAL A 286 5.90 2.92 -8.95
N GLY A 287 5.59 1.64 -8.77
CA GLY A 287 4.21 1.19 -8.55
C GLY A 287 4.08 -0.31 -8.37
N LEU A 288 3.02 -0.71 -7.70
CA LEU A 288 2.56 -2.09 -7.56
C LEU A 288 1.12 -2.17 -8.06
N LYS A 289 0.78 -3.21 -8.80
CA LYS A 289 -0.60 -3.49 -9.19
C LYS A 289 -0.83 -4.99 -9.37
N VAL A 290 -1.84 -5.50 -8.71
CA VAL A 290 -2.33 -6.85 -8.96
C VAL A 290 -3.19 -6.83 -10.21
N PHE A 291 -2.89 -7.69 -11.16
CA PHE A 291 -3.70 -7.91 -12.35
C PHE A 291 -3.88 -9.41 -12.58
N ARG A 292 -5.13 -9.86 -12.59
CA ARG A 292 -5.51 -11.28 -12.64
C ARG A 292 -4.89 -12.07 -11.49
N GLN A 293 -3.93 -12.95 -11.76
CA GLN A 293 -3.32 -13.88 -10.81
C GLN A 293 -1.88 -13.50 -10.43
N ASP A 294 -1.39 -12.37 -10.90
CA ASP A 294 0.00 -11.95 -10.75
C ASP A 294 0.10 -10.54 -10.16
N LEU A 295 1.16 -10.27 -9.41
CA LEU A 295 1.54 -8.93 -8.97
C LEU A 295 2.55 -8.34 -9.95
N PHE A 296 2.22 -7.20 -10.54
CA PHE A 296 3.12 -6.44 -11.41
C PHE A 296 3.85 -5.40 -10.60
N ILE A 297 5.17 -5.39 -10.74
CA ILE A 297 6.09 -4.44 -10.11
C ILE A 297 6.59 -3.53 -11.22
N PHE A 298 6.14 -2.30 -11.19
CA PHE A 298 6.53 -1.27 -12.16
C PHE A 298 7.75 -0.53 -11.64
N CYS A 299 8.81 -0.52 -12.46
CA CYS A 299 10.02 0.23 -12.17
C CYS A 299 10.22 1.36 -13.20
N GLU A 300 11.19 2.24 -12.99
CA GLU A 300 11.44 3.37 -13.90
C GLU A 300 11.75 2.91 -15.34
N ASN A 301 12.50 1.83 -15.51
CA ASN A 301 12.94 1.35 -16.84
C ASN A 301 12.48 -0.08 -17.15
N ARG A 302 11.83 -0.79 -16.24
CA ARG A 302 11.47 -2.21 -16.36
C ARG A 302 10.12 -2.48 -15.74
N ILE A 303 9.54 -3.62 -16.11
CA ILE A 303 8.35 -4.16 -15.46
C ILE A 303 8.63 -5.63 -15.13
N PHE A 304 8.39 -5.99 -13.89
CA PHE A 304 8.47 -7.37 -13.43
C PHE A 304 7.08 -7.89 -13.09
N LYS A 305 6.96 -9.19 -13.14
CA LYS A 305 5.78 -9.93 -12.74
C LYS A 305 6.17 -10.95 -11.67
N LEU A 306 5.48 -10.91 -10.54
CA LEU A 306 5.58 -11.90 -9.48
C LEU A 306 4.38 -12.85 -9.60
N SER A 307 4.67 -14.12 -9.75
CA SER A 307 3.69 -15.21 -9.82
C SER A 307 3.97 -16.20 -8.70
N GLY A 308 2.98 -16.96 -8.30
CA GLY A 308 3.07 -17.94 -7.23
C GLY A 308 1.81 -17.93 -6.36
N SER A 309 1.73 -18.85 -5.42
CA SER A 309 0.60 -19.00 -4.51
C SER A 309 0.98 -18.71 -3.05
N THR A 310 2.25 -18.89 -2.71
CA THR A 310 2.81 -18.69 -1.38
C THR A 310 4.21 -18.10 -1.49
N SER A 311 4.76 -17.59 -0.40
CA SER A 311 6.13 -17.09 -0.36
C SER A 311 7.20 -18.10 -0.75
N PHE A 312 6.90 -19.41 -0.65
CA PHE A 312 7.83 -20.50 -1.01
C PHE A 312 7.91 -20.74 -2.52
N ASP A 313 6.90 -20.36 -3.29
CA ASP A 313 6.84 -20.56 -4.74
C ASP A 313 6.79 -19.23 -5.54
N PHE A 314 7.02 -18.10 -4.89
CA PHE A 314 7.09 -16.82 -5.57
C PHE A 314 8.24 -16.78 -6.58
N VAL A 315 7.88 -16.56 -7.84
CA VAL A 315 8.83 -16.44 -8.95
C VAL A 315 8.67 -15.08 -9.62
N MET A 316 9.77 -14.34 -9.63
CA MET A 316 9.82 -13.06 -10.33
C MET A 316 10.35 -13.22 -11.74
N THR A 317 9.61 -12.73 -12.72
CA THR A 317 9.98 -12.76 -14.13
C THR A 317 9.94 -11.35 -14.75
N PRO A 318 10.94 -10.95 -15.53
CA PRO A 318 10.87 -9.67 -16.25
C PRO A 318 9.83 -9.76 -17.38
N VAL A 319 8.92 -8.80 -17.42
CA VAL A 319 7.95 -8.61 -18.51
C VAL A 319 8.56 -7.73 -19.60
N THR A 320 9.19 -6.64 -19.17
CA THR A 320 9.94 -5.73 -20.05
C THR A 320 11.31 -5.45 -19.46
N ARG A 321 12.29 -5.14 -20.32
CA ARG A 321 13.66 -4.81 -19.88
C ARG A 321 14.07 -3.37 -20.18
N ASN A 322 13.34 -2.68 -21.06
CA ASN A 322 13.66 -1.33 -21.53
C ASN A 322 12.42 -0.43 -21.59
N ILE A 323 11.31 -0.85 -21.00
CA ILE A 323 10.07 -0.09 -20.91
C ILE A 323 9.61 -0.20 -19.45
N GLY A 324 9.51 0.94 -18.80
CA GLY A 324 9.06 1.06 -17.42
C GLY A 324 7.92 2.06 -17.28
N CYS A 325 7.76 2.58 -16.09
CA CYS A 325 6.72 3.53 -15.73
C CYS A 325 7.35 4.75 -15.03
N ILE A 326 6.98 5.94 -15.43
CA ILE A 326 7.51 7.18 -14.85
C ILE A 326 6.76 7.56 -13.57
N ASN A 327 5.46 7.24 -13.50
CA ASN A 327 4.61 7.64 -12.38
C ASN A 327 3.58 6.54 -12.06
N GLY A 328 3.62 6.03 -10.83
CA GLY A 328 2.71 5.00 -10.35
C GLY A 328 1.22 5.38 -10.41
N ASN A 329 0.88 6.67 -10.32
CA ASN A 329 -0.49 7.15 -10.41
C ASN A 329 -1.12 6.98 -11.81
N THR A 330 -0.32 6.66 -12.83
CA THR A 330 -0.80 6.37 -14.18
C THR A 330 -1.11 4.89 -14.41
N ILE A 331 -0.82 4.04 -13.42
CA ILE A 331 -1.07 2.61 -13.49
C ILE A 331 -2.56 2.38 -13.16
N GLN A 332 -3.31 1.95 -14.16
CA GLN A 332 -4.73 1.65 -14.05
C GLN A 332 -5.04 0.27 -14.61
N GLU A 333 -6.10 -0.34 -14.10
CA GLU A 333 -6.64 -1.61 -14.56
C GLU A 333 -7.72 -1.40 -15.60
#